data_d4330c4490196a1e0cf675be26969f41
#
_entry.id   d4330c4490196a1e0cf675be26969f41
#
_cell.length_a   1.000
_cell.length_b   1.000
_cell.length_c   1.000
_cell.angle_alpha   90.00
_cell.angle_beta   90.00
_cell.angle_gamma   90.00
#
_symmetry.space_group_name_H-M   'P 1'
#
loop_
_entity.id
_entity.type
_entity.pdbx_description
1 polymer ?
#
loop_
_entity_poly.entity_id
_entity_poly.type
_entity_poly.pdbx_seq_one_letter_code
_entity_poly.pdbx_strand_id
1 'polypeptide(L)'
;MDRRTFISLLLLLVMSFMLGCEKQSDSTDGAGIPVIPKKKWAGWKAGQFQVHFIYTGVGESLFFIFPDGTTMLLDCGDHNVAGQSTSVPLLPNTSRHSGEWIARYVQRVNPNKDVVDYMMLTHYHCDHAGSEVFYADKLVQGTEEYALSGFSQVAGYLKFSKAIDRCYPTYDDPLPLVDDSNRVFSHMKKFYSYMSENKGLEIEKFRLGATDQIVPLRGQIEGFEVRNICGNGRIVLPDGTIKDLYEKFKSDPPESFNENGMSLGLEFNYGPFRFFTAGDFTADLKYPDGSRCNIEEELAKSVRPSDVSKINHHGHNSMPAKLVSALRSKVWVSCVWSQEHDMSEVMSRLADRTAYPGDRLICPGIFPVGRQVADEGKSWVRDLAPASFEGGHVVLNVEEGGSEYSITYLDANSESMYIRNVSEFKTFDK
;
A
#
# COMPACT_ATOMS: atom_id res chain seq x y z
N MET A 1 16.67 25.59 -29.17
CA MET A 1 16.26 24.48 -30.06
C MET A 1 14.77 24.43 -30.05
N ASP A 2 14.12 24.49 -31.20
CA ASP A 2 12.66 24.62 -31.32
C ASP A 2 11.98 23.29 -30.93
N ARG A 3 10.81 23.40 -30.30
CA ARG A 3 9.99 22.31 -29.79
C ARG A 3 9.67 21.23 -30.86
N ARG A 4 9.61 21.62 -32.13
CA ARG A 4 9.41 20.72 -33.27
C ARG A 4 10.63 19.85 -33.58
N THR A 5 11.82 20.37 -33.37
CA THR A 5 13.10 19.67 -33.60
C THR A 5 13.35 18.59 -32.55
N PHE A 6 12.95 18.81 -31.30
CA PHE A 6 13.10 17.82 -30.21
C PHE A 6 12.18 16.62 -30.37
N ILE A 7 10.90 16.86 -30.75
CA ILE A 7 9.93 15.78 -30.99
C ILE A 7 10.33 14.95 -32.21
N SER A 8 10.87 15.59 -33.25
CA SER A 8 11.34 14.87 -34.45
C SER A 8 12.59 14.04 -34.18
N LEU A 9 13.49 14.47 -33.29
CA LEU A 9 14.65 13.66 -32.88
C LEU A 9 14.24 12.45 -32.02
N LEU A 10 13.25 12.60 -31.13
CA LEU A 10 12.75 11.51 -30.29
C LEU A 10 12.02 10.44 -31.15
N LEU A 11 11.22 10.86 -32.14
CA LEU A 11 10.56 9.97 -33.09
C LEU A 11 11.54 9.25 -34.04
N LEU A 12 12.63 9.88 -34.41
CA LEU A 12 13.68 9.25 -35.20
C LEU A 12 14.47 8.20 -34.41
N LEU A 13 14.66 8.40 -33.10
CA LEU A 13 15.32 7.40 -32.23
C LEU A 13 14.43 6.15 -32.05
N VAL A 14 13.09 6.32 -31.95
CA VAL A 14 12.16 5.20 -31.82
C VAL A 14 11.97 4.44 -33.14
N MET A 15 12.02 5.11 -34.29
CA MET A 15 11.92 4.44 -35.61
C MET A 15 13.19 3.68 -36.01
N SER A 16 14.36 4.03 -35.48
CA SER A 16 15.61 3.30 -35.77
C SER A 16 15.69 1.91 -35.12
N PHE A 17 14.78 1.58 -34.19
CA PHE A 17 14.73 0.27 -33.54
C PHE A 17 13.78 -0.74 -34.20
N MET A 18 13.04 -0.36 -35.26
CA MET A 18 12.01 -1.24 -35.88
C MET A 18 12.33 -1.73 -37.30
N LEU A 19 13.49 -1.41 -37.87
CA LEU A 19 13.87 -1.83 -39.21
C LEU A 19 15.25 -2.50 -39.20
N GLY A 20 15.26 -3.80 -38.99
CA GLY A 20 16.48 -4.60 -39.06
C GLY A 20 16.24 -6.09 -38.89
N CYS A 21 15.52 -6.69 -39.82
CA CYS A 21 15.48 -8.15 -39.95
C CYS A 21 15.64 -8.51 -41.40
N GLU A 22 16.86 -8.49 -41.91
CA GLU A 22 17.26 -9.26 -43.09
C GLU A 22 18.58 -9.97 -42.79
N LYS A 23 18.58 -11.26 -43.09
CA LYS A 23 19.71 -12.17 -42.96
C LYS A 23 20.81 -11.80 -43.95
N GLN A 24 22.00 -11.54 -43.46
CA GLN A 24 23.23 -11.77 -44.21
C GLN A 24 24.33 -12.24 -43.28
N SER A 25 24.88 -13.41 -43.63
CA SER A 25 26.10 -13.96 -43.03
C SER A 25 27.30 -13.11 -43.44
N ASP A 26 28.06 -12.60 -42.49
CA ASP A 26 29.53 -12.69 -42.51
C ASP A 26 30.14 -12.11 -41.23
N SER A 27 31.19 -12.74 -40.79
CA SER A 27 31.99 -12.50 -39.62
C SER A 27 32.65 -11.13 -39.59
N THR A 28 32.32 -10.29 -38.60
CA THR A 28 33.26 -9.28 -38.03
C THR A 28 32.90 -9.00 -36.59
N ASP A 29 33.90 -8.99 -35.71
CA ASP A 29 33.83 -8.70 -34.29
C ASP A 29 33.08 -7.40 -33.99
N GLY A 30 31.80 -7.47 -33.73
CA GLY A 30 31.01 -6.41 -33.12
C GLY A 30 31.10 -6.54 -31.60
N ALA A 31 31.73 -5.56 -30.94
CA ALA A 31 31.66 -5.42 -29.50
C ALA A 31 30.18 -5.34 -29.07
N GLY A 32 29.61 -6.47 -28.67
CA GLY A 32 28.26 -6.53 -28.15
C GLY A 32 28.14 -5.59 -26.95
N ILE A 33 27.13 -4.74 -26.95
CA ILE A 33 26.76 -3.98 -25.75
C ILE A 33 26.69 -4.99 -24.60
N PRO A 34 27.48 -4.86 -23.54
CA PRO A 34 27.47 -5.83 -22.46
C PRO A 34 26.04 -5.89 -21.86
N VAL A 35 25.40 -7.04 -22.03
CA VAL A 35 24.12 -7.30 -21.38
C VAL A 35 24.42 -7.38 -19.89
N ILE A 36 24.12 -6.32 -19.15
CA ILE A 36 24.22 -6.32 -17.69
C ILE A 36 23.27 -7.40 -17.18
N PRO A 37 23.76 -8.44 -16.49
CA PRO A 37 22.89 -9.49 -15.99
C PRO A 37 21.85 -8.90 -15.04
N LYS A 38 20.57 -9.09 -15.35
CA LYS A 38 19.50 -8.66 -14.44
C LYS A 38 19.64 -9.41 -13.13
N LYS A 39 19.88 -8.71 -12.02
CA LYS A 39 19.97 -9.29 -10.68
C LYS A 39 18.57 -9.65 -10.17
N LYS A 40 18.39 -10.90 -9.75
CA LYS A 40 17.18 -11.30 -9.05
C LYS A 40 17.21 -10.87 -7.58
N TRP A 41 16.04 -10.57 -7.03
CA TRP A 41 15.88 -10.35 -5.61
C TRP A 41 16.20 -11.62 -4.82
N ALA A 42 16.95 -11.46 -3.71
CA ALA A 42 17.51 -12.60 -2.98
C ALA A 42 16.56 -13.25 -1.98
N GLY A 43 15.38 -12.67 -1.76
CA GLY A 43 14.44 -13.13 -0.74
C GLY A 43 14.69 -12.54 0.64
N TRP A 44 13.77 -12.84 1.56
CA TRP A 44 13.87 -12.51 2.97
C TRP A 44 14.89 -13.41 3.67
N LYS A 45 15.53 -12.90 4.72
CA LYS A 45 16.40 -13.64 5.63
C LYS A 45 15.93 -13.44 7.07
N ALA A 46 16.12 -14.47 7.92
CA ALA A 46 15.81 -14.34 9.34
C ALA A 46 16.53 -13.13 9.96
N GLY A 47 15.82 -12.41 10.81
CA GLY A 47 16.26 -11.14 11.37
C GLY A 47 15.84 -9.91 10.59
N GLN A 48 15.52 -10.02 9.29
CA GLN A 48 15.06 -8.88 8.49
C GLN A 48 13.56 -8.64 8.67
N PHE A 49 13.16 -7.37 8.77
CA PHE A 49 11.77 -6.94 8.64
C PHE A 49 11.54 -6.44 7.21
N GLN A 50 10.52 -6.96 6.53
CA GLN A 50 10.19 -6.55 5.16
C GLN A 50 8.75 -6.10 5.02
N VAL A 51 8.53 -5.09 4.16
CA VAL A 51 7.21 -4.67 3.67
C VAL A 51 7.24 -4.63 2.16
N HIS A 52 6.40 -5.42 1.53
CA HIS A 52 6.21 -5.46 0.09
C HIS A 52 4.95 -4.70 -0.29
N PHE A 53 5.08 -3.57 -0.94
CA PHE A 53 3.98 -2.84 -1.57
C PHE A 53 3.74 -3.46 -2.94
N ILE A 54 2.68 -4.25 -3.04
CA ILE A 54 2.41 -5.07 -4.23
C ILE A 54 1.65 -4.25 -5.26
N TYR A 55 2.28 -3.92 -6.37
CA TYR A 55 1.64 -3.18 -7.43
C TYR A 55 0.85 -4.09 -8.37
N THR A 56 -0.45 -3.86 -8.49
CA THR A 56 -1.35 -4.51 -9.47
C THR A 56 -2.02 -3.52 -10.41
N GLY A 57 -2.12 -2.25 -10.00
CA GLY A 57 -2.79 -1.18 -10.74
C GLY A 57 -4.30 -1.06 -10.46
N VAL A 58 -4.84 -1.79 -9.46
CA VAL A 58 -6.27 -1.77 -9.12
C VAL A 58 -6.59 -1.61 -7.64
N GLY A 59 -5.64 -1.23 -6.84
CA GLY A 59 -5.83 -1.00 -5.40
C GLY A 59 -4.57 -1.17 -4.59
N GLU A 60 -4.74 -1.24 -3.29
CA GLU A 60 -3.67 -1.38 -2.31
C GLU A 60 -3.52 -2.81 -1.83
N SER A 61 -2.28 -3.26 -1.65
CA SER A 61 -1.94 -4.51 -0.98
C SER A 61 -0.52 -4.46 -0.44
N LEU A 62 -0.35 -4.72 0.86
CA LEU A 62 0.94 -4.77 1.52
C LEU A 62 1.16 -6.14 2.14
N PHE A 63 2.31 -6.75 1.86
CA PHE A 63 2.70 -8.00 2.49
C PHE A 63 3.91 -7.79 3.39
N PHE A 64 3.77 -8.18 4.65
CA PHE A 64 4.78 -8.01 5.70
C PHE A 64 5.42 -9.34 6.02
N ILE A 65 6.73 -9.33 6.25
CA ILE A 65 7.48 -10.45 6.81
C ILE A 65 8.24 -9.92 8.03
N PHE A 66 7.88 -10.37 9.23
CA PHE A 66 8.51 -9.97 10.47
C PHE A 66 9.87 -10.64 10.64
N PRO A 67 10.73 -10.17 11.57
CA PRO A 67 12.08 -10.71 11.71
C PRO A 67 12.16 -12.19 12.07
N ASP A 68 11.11 -12.77 12.64
CA ASP A 68 11.00 -14.21 12.95
C ASP A 68 10.34 -15.02 11.81
N GLY A 69 9.97 -14.39 10.70
CA GLY A 69 9.24 -15.01 9.60
C GLY A 69 7.71 -15.05 9.78
N THR A 70 7.14 -14.43 10.81
CA THR A 70 5.70 -14.18 10.91
C THR A 70 5.26 -13.28 9.76
N THR A 71 4.08 -13.52 9.20
CA THR A 71 3.62 -12.84 7.99
C THR A 71 2.26 -12.19 8.17
N MET A 72 2.06 -11.06 7.48
CA MET A 72 0.78 -10.37 7.44
C MET A 72 0.49 -9.85 6.04
N LEU A 73 -0.76 -10.04 5.57
CA LEU A 73 -1.28 -9.40 4.37
C LEU A 73 -2.29 -8.32 4.80
N LEU A 74 -1.97 -7.08 4.48
CA LEU A 74 -2.79 -5.92 4.77
C LEU A 74 -3.34 -5.39 3.46
N ASP A 75 -4.66 -5.37 3.36
CA ASP A 75 -5.44 -5.02 2.19
C ASP A 75 -5.18 -5.90 0.96
N CYS A 76 -6.21 -6.06 0.15
CA CYS A 76 -6.20 -6.78 -1.13
C CYS A 76 -7.18 -6.09 -2.08
N GLY A 77 -6.77 -4.94 -2.60
CA GLY A 77 -7.62 -4.14 -3.46
C GLY A 77 -7.95 -4.83 -4.78
N ASP A 78 -9.19 -4.68 -5.20
CA ASP A 78 -9.68 -5.16 -6.49
C ASP A 78 -10.77 -4.23 -7.02
N HIS A 79 -10.36 -3.01 -7.38
CA HIS A 79 -11.24 -2.04 -8.00
C HIS A 79 -11.25 -2.22 -9.51
N ASN A 80 -12.43 -2.42 -10.10
CA ASN A 80 -12.55 -2.61 -11.56
C ASN A 80 -12.40 -1.30 -12.32
N VAL A 81 -11.16 -0.91 -12.55
CA VAL A 81 -10.80 0.31 -13.31
C VAL A 81 -10.28 0.03 -14.71
N ALA A 82 -10.26 -1.24 -15.12
CA ALA A 82 -9.76 -1.63 -16.43
C ALA A 82 -10.53 -0.90 -17.57
N GLY A 83 -9.77 -0.20 -18.42
CA GLY A 83 -10.34 0.54 -19.56
C GLY A 83 -10.97 1.89 -19.21
N GLN A 84 -10.94 2.33 -17.94
CA GLN A 84 -11.32 3.69 -17.58
C GLN A 84 -10.22 4.68 -17.96
N SER A 85 -10.57 5.94 -18.21
CA SER A 85 -9.60 7.01 -18.58
C SER A 85 -8.60 7.32 -17.45
N THR A 86 -8.98 7.02 -16.23
CA THR A 86 -8.17 7.24 -15.01
C THR A 86 -7.30 6.03 -14.65
N SER A 87 -7.39 4.90 -15.37
CA SER A 87 -6.64 3.69 -15.03
C SER A 87 -5.14 3.84 -15.30
N VAL A 88 -4.33 3.25 -14.43
CA VAL A 88 -2.90 3.02 -14.64
C VAL A 88 -2.68 1.61 -15.24
N PRO A 89 -1.47 1.29 -15.74
CA PRO A 89 -1.21 -0.04 -16.28
C PRO A 89 -1.48 -1.15 -15.25
N LEU A 90 -2.24 -2.18 -15.68
CA LEU A 90 -2.43 -3.41 -14.90
C LEU A 90 -1.23 -4.33 -15.12
N LEU A 91 -0.50 -4.63 -14.04
CA LEU A 91 0.71 -5.45 -14.12
C LEU A 91 0.56 -6.76 -13.34
N PRO A 92 1.15 -7.84 -13.87
CA PRO A 92 1.97 -7.91 -15.09
C PRO A 92 1.14 -7.84 -16.37
N ASN A 93 -0.17 -8.12 -16.35
CA ASN A 93 -1.10 -8.04 -17.47
C ASN A 93 -2.55 -8.32 -17.01
N THR A 94 -3.49 -8.29 -17.93
CA THR A 94 -4.93 -8.47 -17.68
C THR A 94 -5.42 -9.93 -17.74
N SER A 95 -4.52 -10.92 -17.80
CA SER A 95 -4.91 -12.34 -17.91
C SER A 95 -5.49 -12.93 -16.61
N ARG A 96 -5.32 -12.23 -15.49
CA ARG A 96 -5.79 -12.63 -14.16
C ARG A 96 -6.32 -11.42 -13.41
N HIS A 97 -7.13 -11.67 -12.39
CA HIS A 97 -7.56 -10.64 -11.45
C HIS A 97 -6.45 -10.27 -10.45
N SER A 98 -6.58 -9.13 -9.80
CA SER A 98 -5.59 -8.63 -8.84
C SER A 98 -5.32 -9.62 -7.71
N GLY A 99 -6.36 -10.21 -7.12
CA GLY A 99 -6.21 -11.17 -6.02
C GLY A 99 -5.38 -12.40 -6.41
N GLU A 100 -5.50 -12.89 -7.66
CA GLU A 100 -4.63 -13.98 -8.13
C GLU A 100 -3.18 -13.50 -8.30
N TRP A 101 -2.93 -12.31 -8.83
CA TRP A 101 -1.59 -11.74 -8.95
C TRP A 101 -0.95 -11.50 -7.57
N ILE A 102 -1.73 -10.99 -6.60
CA ILE A 102 -1.28 -10.82 -5.22
C ILE A 102 -0.90 -12.17 -4.61
N ALA A 103 -1.75 -13.18 -4.72
CA ALA A 103 -1.47 -14.51 -4.18
C ALA A 103 -0.20 -15.12 -4.77
N ARG A 104 -0.04 -15.05 -6.10
CA ARG A 104 1.17 -15.52 -6.79
C ARG A 104 2.43 -14.76 -6.38
N TYR A 105 2.32 -13.45 -6.14
CA TYR A 105 3.43 -12.66 -5.61
C TYR A 105 3.80 -13.13 -4.21
N VAL A 106 2.81 -13.22 -3.31
CA VAL A 106 3.02 -13.67 -1.92
C VAL A 106 3.66 -15.05 -1.89
N GLN A 107 3.17 -16.02 -2.67
CA GLN A 107 3.76 -17.37 -2.75
C GLN A 107 5.26 -17.38 -3.12
N ARG A 108 5.74 -16.38 -3.86
CA ARG A 108 7.16 -16.26 -4.24
C ARG A 108 8.04 -15.66 -3.16
N VAL A 109 7.48 -14.82 -2.28
CA VAL A 109 8.26 -14.08 -1.28
C VAL A 109 8.05 -14.61 0.14
N ASN A 110 6.94 -15.30 0.39
CA ASN A 110 6.54 -15.78 1.71
C ASN A 110 7.43 -16.97 2.17
N PRO A 111 8.17 -16.82 3.29
CA PRO A 111 8.94 -17.93 3.85
C PRO A 111 8.07 -19.10 4.30
N ASN A 112 6.79 -18.86 4.58
CA ASN A 112 5.81 -19.87 5.00
C ASN A 112 4.98 -20.44 3.82
N LYS A 113 5.39 -20.16 2.58
CA LYS A 113 4.73 -20.62 1.35
C LYS A 113 3.28 -20.09 1.26
N ASP A 114 2.29 -20.98 1.41
CA ASP A 114 0.87 -20.66 1.23
C ASP A 114 0.17 -20.23 2.53
N VAL A 115 0.89 -20.18 3.66
CA VAL A 115 0.32 -19.78 4.95
C VAL A 115 0.68 -18.33 5.25
N VAL A 116 -0.32 -17.53 5.55
CA VAL A 116 -0.20 -16.15 6.02
C VAL A 116 -0.80 -16.09 7.42
N ASP A 117 -0.01 -15.63 8.38
CA ASP A 117 -0.40 -15.67 9.79
C ASP A 117 -1.50 -14.66 10.11
N TYR A 118 -1.39 -13.44 9.60
CA TYR A 118 -2.36 -12.36 9.81
C TYR A 118 -2.93 -11.87 8.48
N MET A 119 -4.23 -11.68 8.44
CA MET A 119 -4.94 -10.91 7.44
C MET A 119 -5.50 -9.67 8.12
N MET A 120 -5.37 -8.50 7.52
CA MET A 120 -5.92 -7.26 8.06
C MET A 120 -6.53 -6.43 6.95
N LEU A 121 -7.76 -5.96 7.16
CA LEU A 121 -8.43 -4.99 6.30
C LEU A 121 -8.45 -3.64 7.02
N THR A 122 -7.94 -2.60 6.33
CA THR A 122 -7.92 -1.26 6.91
C THR A 122 -9.32 -0.65 6.98
N HIS A 123 -10.10 -0.77 5.91
CA HIS A 123 -11.47 -0.25 5.82
C HIS A 123 -12.23 -0.88 4.62
N TYR A 124 -13.55 -0.62 4.53
CA TYR A 124 -14.41 -1.29 3.55
C TYR A 124 -14.57 -0.52 2.24
N HIS A 125 -13.45 -0.24 1.54
CA HIS A 125 -13.46 0.18 0.14
C HIS A 125 -12.96 -0.92 -0.78
N CYS A 126 -13.43 -0.92 -2.04
CA CYS A 126 -13.13 -1.99 -2.99
C CYS A 126 -11.67 -2.05 -3.41
N ASP A 127 -10.98 -0.93 -3.43
CA ASP A 127 -9.54 -0.82 -3.67
C ASP A 127 -8.67 -1.26 -2.48
N HIS A 128 -9.30 -1.72 -1.36
CA HIS A 128 -8.66 -2.35 -0.20
C HIS A 128 -9.16 -3.77 0.08
N ALA A 129 -10.42 -4.08 -0.24
CA ALA A 129 -11.04 -5.36 0.13
C ALA A 129 -11.46 -6.23 -1.06
N GLY A 130 -11.69 -5.63 -2.23
CA GLY A 130 -12.48 -6.20 -3.31
C GLY A 130 -13.99 -5.92 -3.14
N SER A 131 -14.81 -6.46 -4.04
CA SER A 131 -16.24 -6.18 -4.09
C SER A 131 -17.01 -7.32 -4.77
N GLU A 132 -18.24 -7.57 -4.33
CA GLU A 132 -19.09 -8.55 -5.00
C GLU A 132 -19.70 -8.04 -6.32
N VAL A 133 -19.75 -6.72 -6.54
CA VAL A 133 -20.41 -6.11 -7.72
C VAL A 133 -19.60 -6.32 -8.99
N PHE A 134 -18.27 -6.26 -8.93
CA PHE A 134 -17.43 -6.32 -10.11
C PHE A 134 -17.31 -7.72 -10.73
N TYR A 135 -17.57 -8.76 -9.93
CA TYR A 135 -17.39 -10.16 -10.32
C TYR A 135 -18.54 -11.04 -9.86
N ALA A 136 -19.77 -10.53 -9.88
CA ALA A 136 -20.98 -11.22 -9.41
C ALA A 136 -21.24 -12.57 -10.12
N ASP A 137 -20.69 -12.77 -11.31
CA ASP A 137 -20.72 -14.03 -12.07
C ASP A 137 -19.70 -15.08 -11.59
N LYS A 138 -18.77 -14.69 -10.71
CA LYS A 138 -17.69 -15.53 -10.18
C LYS A 138 -17.90 -15.88 -8.71
N LEU A 139 -19.08 -16.37 -8.40
CA LEU A 139 -19.36 -16.91 -7.07
C LEU A 139 -18.52 -18.16 -6.79
N VAL A 140 -18.21 -18.40 -5.51
CA VAL A 140 -17.56 -19.63 -5.09
C VAL A 140 -18.43 -20.81 -5.48
N GLN A 141 -17.91 -21.73 -6.27
CA GLN A 141 -18.65 -22.85 -6.78
C GLN A 141 -19.13 -23.74 -5.62
N GLY A 142 -20.45 -23.94 -5.52
CA GLY A 142 -21.09 -24.72 -4.48
C GLY A 142 -21.52 -23.93 -3.24
N THR A 143 -21.22 -22.63 -3.15
CA THR A 143 -21.79 -21.71 -2.17
C THR A 143 -22.17 -20.42 -2.87
N GLU A 144 -23.37 -19.91 -2.63
CA GLU A 144 -23.78 -18.56 -3.07
C GLU A 144 -23.32 -17.48 -2.07
N GLU A 145 -22.34 -17.79 -1.23
CA GLU A 145 -22.02 -17.00 -0.06
C GLU A 145 -21.31 -15.69 -0.39
N TYR A 146 -20.30 -15.72 -1.29
CA TYR A 146 -19.53 -14.53 -1.66
C TYR A 146 -18.92 -14.61 -3.04
N ALA A 147 -18.60 -13.46 -3.64
CA ALA A 147 -17.89 -13.37 -4.91
C ALA A 147 -16.38 -13.55 -4.72
N LEU A 148 -15.65 -13.90 -5.80
CA LEU A 148 -14.19 -13.98 -5.78
C LEU A 148 -13.60 -12.63 -6.21
N SER A 149 -13.21 -11.80 -5.24
CA SER A 149 -12.60 -10.48 -5.45
C SER A 149 -11.74 -10.13 -4.23
N GLY A 150 -10.60 -9.50 -4.46
CA GLY A 150 -9.70 -9.10 -3.38
C GLY A 150 -9.33 -10.24 -2.45
N PHE A 151 -9.56 -10.08 -1.16
CA PHE A 151 -9.22 -11.11 -0.15
C PHE A 151 -9.86 -12.46 -0.40
N SER A 152 -11.11 -12.49 -0.82
CA SER A 152 -11.82 -13.75 -1.06
C SER A 152 -11.20 -14.54 -2.21
N GLN A 153 -10.65 -13.85 -3.22
CA GLN A 153 -9.92 -14.50 -4.31
C GLN A 153 -8.54 -14.99 -3.84
N VAL A 154 -7.81 -14.17 -3.06
CA VAL A 154 -6.52 -14.56 -2.48
C VAL A 154 -6.65 -15.81 -1.61
N ALA A 155 -7.74 -15.93 -0.82
CA ALA A 155 -8.03 -17.08 0.03
C ALA A 155 -8.24 -18.40 -0.72
N GLY A 156 -8.45 -18.35 -2.03
CA GLY A 156 -8.43 -19.53 -2.90
C GLY A 156 -7.04 -20.14 -3.11
N TYR A 157 -5.98 -19.37 -2.82
CA TYR A 157 -4.57 -19.73 -3.04
C TYR A 157 -3.74 -19.73 -1.76
N LEU A 158 -4.11 -18.92 -0.76
CA LEU A 158 -3.41 -18.76 0.50
C LEU A 158 -4.32 -19.13 1.67
N LYS A 159 -3.73 -19.59 2.76
CA LYS A 159 -4.42 -19.90 4.02
C LYS A 159 -4.13 -18.79 5.00
N PHE A 160 -5.16 -18.19 5.55
CA PHE A 160 -5.06 -17.20 6.62
C PHE A 160 -5.34 -17.86 7.97
N SER A 161 -4.52 -17.56 8.98
CA SER A 161 -4.71 -18.08 10.34
C SER A 161 -5.61 -17.16 11.16
N LYS A 162 -5.36 -15.86 11.13
CA LYS A 162 -6.12 -14.85 11.89
C LYS A 162 -6.43 -13.64 11.02
N ALA A 163 -7.66 -13.14 11.11
CA ALA A 163 -8.07 -11.87 10.52
C ALA A 163 -8.25 -10.81 11.62
N ILE A 164 -7.85 -9.58 11.29
CA ILE A 164 -8.10 -8.39 12.12
C ILE A 164 -8.99 -7.46 11.31
N ASP A 165 -10.14 -7.14 11.87
CA ASP A 165 -11.17 -6.33 11.25
C ASP A 165 -11.54 -5.14 12.13
N ARG A 166 -11.93 -4.01 11.51
CA ARG A 166 -12.24 -2.80 12.26
C ARG A 166 -13.50 -2.89 13.11
N CYS A 167 -14.46 -3.76 12.75
CA CYS A 167 -15.81 -3.70 13.30
C CYS A 167 -16.44 -5.05 13.66
N TYR A 168 -15.77 -6.19 13.38
CA TYR A 168 -16.23 -7.53 13.78
C TYR A 168 -16.46 -7.63 15.30
N PRO A 169 -17.44 -8.38 15.82
CA PRO A 169 -18.49 -9.11 15.08
C PRO A 169 -19.80 -8.32 14.93
N THR A 170 -19.92 -7.17 15.55
CA THR A 170 -21.21 -6.44 15.66
C THR A 170 -21.48 -5.52 14.48
N TYR A 171 -20.42 -5.04 13.82
CA TYR A 171 -20.47 -4.15 12.65
C TYR A 171 -21.27 -2.86 12.89
N ASP A 172 -21.15 -2.29 14.10
CA ASP A 172 -21.90 -1.13 14.56
C ASP A 172 -21.04 0.00 15.14
N ASP A 173 -19.74 -0.04 14.95
CA ASP A 173 -18.79 0.93 15.51
C ASP A 173 -18.16 1.82 14.41
N PRO A 174 -18.31 3.13 14.44
CA PRO A 174 -19.06 3.97 15.40
C PRO A 174 -20.58 4.06 15.11
N LEU A 175 -21.03 3.58 13.97
CA LEU A 175 -22.44 3.43 13.56
C LEU A 175 -22.64 2.08 12.89
N PRO A 176 -23.87 1.55 12.83
CA PRO A 176 -24.17 0.38 12.03
C PRO A 176 -23.72 0.55 10.59
N LEU A 177 -22.96 -0.44 10.10
CA LEU A 177 -22.47 -0.42 8.73
C LEU A 177 -23.58 -0.63 7.72
N VAL A 178 -23.58 0.19 6.68
CA VAL A 178 -24.52 0.10 5.55
C VAL A 178 -23.69 -0.20 4.29
N ASP A 179 -24.19 -1.09 3.45
CA ASP A 179 -23.54 -1.37 2.19
C ASP A 179 -23.56 -0.15 1.27
N ASP A 180 -22.42 0.13 0.68
CA ASP A 180 -22.27 1.09 -0.39
C ASP A 180 -22.69 0.51 -1.76
N SER A 181 -22.59 1.31 -2.81
CA SER A 181 -22.90 0.88 -4.17
C SER A 181 -22.03 -0.28 -4.66
N ASN A 182 -20.85 -0.47 -4.07
CA ASN A 182 -19.90 -1.53 -4.41
C ASN A 182 -20.07 -2.78 -3.53
N ARG A 183 -20.95 -2.73 -2.52
CA ARG A 183 -21.29 -3.84 -1.63
C ARG A 183 -20.07 -4.48 -0.97
N VAL A 184 -19.09 -3.69 -0.57
CA VAL A 184 -17.83 -4.16 0.02
C VAL A 184 -18.04 -4.77 1.39
N PHE A 185 -18.85 -4.11 2.23
CA PHE A 185 -19.16 -4.61 3.56
C PHE A 185 -19.90 -5.96 3.50
N SER A 186 -20.96 -6.07 2.66
CA SER A 186 -21.70 -7.31 2.44
C SER A 186 -20.75 -8.42 1.98
N HIS A 187 -19.88 -8.12 1.02
CA HIS A 187 -18.88 -9.04 0.51
C HIS A 187 -17.96 -9.58 1.62
N MET A 188 -17.33 -8.69 2.39
CA MET A 188 -16.41 -9.09 3.46
C MET A 188 -17.10 -9.83 4.59
N LYS A 189 -18.30 -9.42 4.98
CA LYS A 189 -19.08 -10.10 6.01
C LYS A 189 -19.39 -11.56 5.64
N LYS A 190 -19.84 -11.80 4.41
CA LYS A 190 -20.09 -13.15 3.89
C LYS A 190 -18.82 -13.97 3.84
N PHE A 191 -17.73 -13.39 3.33
CA PHE A 191 -16.43 -14.03 3.27
C PHE A 191 -15.92 -14.43 4.67
N TYR A 192 -15.97 -13.54 5.63
CA TYR A 192 -15.55 -13.81 7.01
C TYR A 192 -16.38 -14.92 7.66
N SER A 193 -17.72 -14.90 7.51
CA SER A 193 -18.59 -15.94 8.03
C SER A 193 -18.20 -17.31 7.45
N TYR A 194 -18.09 -17.40 6.13
CA TYR A 194 -17.70 -18.64 5.47
C TYR A 194 -16.32 -19.15 5.92
N MET A 195 -15.32 -18.28 5.98
CA MET A 195 -13.97 -18.64 6.36
C MET A 195 -13.87 -19.08 7.83
N SER A 196 -14.58 -18.40 8.72
CA SER A 196 -14.61 -18.78 10.12
C SER A 196 -15.29 -20.13 10.32
N GLU A 197 -16.46 -20.35 9.72
CA GLU A 197 -17.25 -21.57 9.89
C GLU A 197 -16.64 -22.79 9.19
N ASN A 198 -16.00 -22.60 8.03
CA ASN A 198 -15.59 -23.73 7.17
C ASN A 198 -14.07 -23.90 7.05
N LYS A 199 -13.26 -22.89 7.39
CA LYS A 199 -11.80 -22.91 7.22
C LYS A 199 -11.04 -22.65 8.51
N GLY A 200 -11.75 -22.36 9.61
CA GLY A 200 -11.13 -22.13 10.93
C GLY A 200 -10.39 -20.79 11.02
N LEU A 201 -10.77 -19.79 10.21
CA LEU A 201 -10.23 -18.45 10.34
C LEU A 201 -10.66 -17.84 11.67
N GLU A 202 -9.70 -17.48 12.51
CA GLU A 202 -9.95 -16.67 13.70
C GLU A 202 -10.13 -15.21 13.31
N ILE A 203 -11.15 -14.54 13.85
CA ILE A 203 -11.41 -13.13 13.52
C ILE A 203 -11.46 -12.32 14.81
N GLU A 204 -10.68 -11.27 14.88
CA GLU A 204 -10.63 -10.35 16.02
C GLU A 204 -10.98 -8.93 15.57
N LYS A 205 -11.69 -8.21 16.45
CA LYS A 205 -11.82 -6.75 16.32
C LYS A 205 -10.47 -6.10 16.60
N PHE A 206 -10.11 -5.11 15.78
CA PHE A 206 -8.94 -4.28 16.00
C PHE A 206 -8.98 -3.60 17.38
N ARG A 207 -7.93 -3.79 18.18
CA ARG A 207 -7.81 -3.22 19.53
C ARG A 207 -6.93 -1.97 19.49
N LEU A 208 -7.58 -0.81 19.45
CA LEU A 208 -6.87 0.46 19.42
C LEU A 208 -5.98 0.62 20.68
N GLY A 209 -4.72 1.03 20.49
CA GLY A 209 -3.72 1.17 21.53
C GLY A 209 -2.97 -0.13 21.89
N ALA A 210 -3.38 -1.28 21.34
CA ALA A 210 -2.72 -2.55 21.60
C ALA A 210 -1.31 -2.61 20.99
N THR A 211 -0.42 -3.30 21.68
CA THR A 211 0.91 -3.72 21.22
C THR A 211 1.09 -5.23 21.26
N ASP A 212 0.05 -5.95 21.67
CA ASP A 212 0.01 -7.40 21.88
C ASP A 212 -0.94 -8.12 20.92
N GLN A 213 -1.54 -7.42 19.95
CA GLN A 213 -2.48 -8.01 18.99
C GLN A 213 -1.78 -8.55 17.73
N ILE A 214 -0.79 -7.84 17.23
CA ILE A 214 0.02 -8.23 16.07
C ILE A 214 1.45 -8.40 16.57
N VAL A 215 1.87 -9.66 16.73
CA VAL A 215 3.16 -10.01 17.36
C VAL A 215 3.90 -11.06 16.53
N PRO A 216 5.22 -11.16 16.66
CA PRO A 216 5.98 -12.31 16.18
C PRO A 216 5.46 -13.61 16.80
N LEU A 217 5.21 -14.64 15.98
CA LEU A 217 4.60 -15.92 16.41
C LEU A 217 5.61 -17.07 16.52
N ARG A 218 6.84 -16.87 16.03
CA ARG A 218 7.88 -17.91 15.96
C ARG A 218 9.03 -17.67 16.92
N GLY A 219 8.98 -16.57 17.67
CA GLY A 219 9.97 -16.22 18.67
C GLY A 219 9.86 -14.77 19.07
N GLN A 220 10.34 -14.47 20.27
CA GLN A 220 10.42 -13.10 20.73
C GLN A 220 11.58 -12.40 20.01
N ILE A 221 11.31 -11.24 19.40
CA ILE A 221 12.30 -10.42 18.71
C ILE A 221 12.53 -9.14 19.51
N GLU A 222 13.75 -8.97 19.98
CA GLU A 222 14.13 -7.77 20.74
C GLU A 222 13.98 -6.51 19.88
N GLY A 223 13.30 -5.51 20.44
CA GLY A 223 13.09 -4.21 19.78
C GLY A 223 12.09 -4.21 18.65
N PHE A 224 11.40 -5.34 18.35
CA PHE A 224 10.31 -5.36 17.38
C PHE A 224 8.94 -5.25 18.07
N GLU A 225 8.15 -4.26 17.66
CA GLU A 225 6.81 -4.01 18.19
C GLU A 225 5.90 -3.47 17.09
N VAL A 226 4.64 -3.89 17.09
CA VAL A 226 3.58 -3.30 16.28
C VAL A 226 2.58 -2.61 17.19
N ARG A 227 2.28 -1.34 16.93
CA ARG A 227 1.34 -0.53 17.71
C ARG A 227 0.13 -0.16 16.87
N ASN A 228 -1.06 -0.36 17.42
CA ASN A 228 -2.34 0.03 16.85
C ASN A 228 -2.61 1.51 17.20
N ILE A 229 -2.47 2.43 16.26
CA ILE A 229 -2.42 3.88 16.56
C ILE A 229 -3.69 4.65 16.22
N CYS A 230 -4.47 4.23 15.23
CA CYS A 230 -5.75 4.83 14.88
C CYS A 230 -6.71 3.80 14.28
N GLY A 231 -8.00 4.08 14.33
CA GLY A 231 -9.05 3.27 13.73
C GLY A 231 -10.44 3.71 14.18
N ASN A 232 -11.45 3.48 13.34
CA ASN A 232 -12.84 3.87 13.61
C ASN A 232 -12.99 5.34 14.06
N GLY A 233 -12.26 6.25 13.38
CA GLY A 233 -12.30 7.67 13.71
C GLY A 233 -11.70 8.04 15.07
N ARG A 234 -10.89 7.18 15.66
CA ARG A 234 -10.22 7.37 16.95
C ARG A 234 -8.71 7.30 16.80
N ILE A 235 -7.99 8.01 17.66
CA ILE A 235 -6.54 8.02 17.71
C ILE A 235 -6.04 7.75 19.15
N VAL A 236 -4.85 7.16 19.25
CA VAL A 236 -4.15 6.98 20.54
C VAL A 236 -3.22 8.15 20.76
N LEU A 237 -3.46 8.95 21.79
CA LEU A 237 -2.59 10.07 22.13
C LEU A 237 -1.26 9.60 22.78
N PRO A 238 -0.23 10.47 22.87
CA PRO A 238 1.08 10.08 23.43
C PRO A 238 1.03 9.59 24.88
N ASP A 239 0.04 10.01 25.66
CA ASP A 239 -0.18 9.55 27.04
C ASP A 239 -0.95 8.21 27.12
N GLY A 240 -1.28 7.60 25.98
CA GLY A 240 -2.05 6.36 25.88
C GLY A 240 -3.57 6.54 25.93
N THR A 241 -4.07 7.74 26.12
CA THR A 241 -5.52 7.98 26.06
C THR A 241 -6.05 7.91 24.65
N ILE A 242 -7.31 7.48 24.50
CA ILE A 242 -7.98 7.40 23.20
C ILE A 242 -8.82 8.66 23.00
N LYS A 243 -8.57 9.38 21.92
CA LYS A 243 -9.38 10.50 21.47
C LYS A 243 -10.35 10.05 20.39
N ASP A 244 -11.66 10.18 20.66
CA ASP A 244 -12.72 9.93 19.70
C ASP A 244 -12.97 11.22 18.89
N LEU A 245 -12.67 11.21 17.60
CA LEU A 245 -12.84 12.36 16.71
C LEU A 245 -14.30 12.48 16.23
N TYR A 246 -15.12 11.46 16.47
CA TYR A 246 -16.54 11.42 16.14
C TYR A 246 -17.46 11.64 17.36
N GLU A 247 -16.89 11.90 18.54
CA GLU A 247 -17.66 12.12 19.79
C GLU A 247 -18.78 13.15 19.63
N LYS A 248 -18.52 14.25 18.90
CA LYS A 248 -19.51 15.31 18.70
C LYS A 248 -20.70 14.91 17.83
N PHE A 249 -20.63 13.80 17.13
CA PHE A 249 -21.73 13.25 16.34
C PHE A 249 -22.66 12.34 17.14
N LYS A 250 -22.34 11.99 18.39
CA LYS A 250 -23.15 11.08 19.20
C LYS A 250 -24.57 11.60 19.47
N SER A 251 -24.74 12.91 19.57
CA SER A 251 -26.05 13.54 19.77
C SER A 251 -26.83 13.78 18.49
N ASP A 252 -26.16 13.81 17.35
CA ASP A 252 -26.74 14.03 16.03
C ASP A 252 -25.89 13.27 14.99
N PRO A 253 -26.01 11.94 14.93
CA PRO A 253 -25.22 11.14 14.04
C PRO A 253 -25.71 11.27 12.59
N PRO A 254 -24.80 11.37 11.60
CA PRO A 254 -25.17 11.29 10.20
C PRO A 254 -25.64 9.85 9.86
N GLU A 255 -26.28 9.67 8.70
CA GLU A 255 -26.70 8.35 8.22
C GLU A 255 -25.51 7.41 8.02
N SER A 256 -24.35 7.95 7.59
CA SER A 256 -23.10 7.22 7.43
C SER A 256 -21.90 8.12 7.65
N PHE A 257 -20.75 7.51 7.99
CA PHE A 257 -19.46 8.19 8.00
C PHE A 257 -18.67 7.87 6.74
N ASN A 258 -17.74 8.78 6.38
CA ASN A 258 -16.75 8.49 5.35
C ASN A 258 -15.88 7.31 5.81
N GLU A 259 -15.90 6.23 5.05
CA GLU A 259 -15.22 4.98 5.38
C GLU A 259 -13.69 5.17 5.49
N ASN A 260 -13.09 6.08 4.70
CA ASN A 260 -11.67 6.43 4.81
C ASN A 260 -11.29 6.86 6.24
N GLY A 261 -12.15 7.67 6.88
CA GLY A 261 -11.92 8.11 8.26
C GLY A 261 -11.98 6.98 9.30
N MET A 262 -12.44 5.79 8.90
CA MET A 262 -12.51 4.60 9.75
C MET A 262 -11.25 3.72 9.63
N SER A 263 -10.36 3.99 8.68
CA SER A 263 -9.17 3.19 8.39
C SER A 263 -8.34 2.87 9.64
N LEU A 264 -7.82 1.66 9.68
CA LEU A 264 -6.92 1.19 10.72
C LEU A 264 -5.48 1.61 10.43
N GLY A 265 -4.78 2.09 11.44
CA GLY A 265 -3.38 2.52 11.32
C GLY A 265 -2.46 1.82 12.30
N LEU A 266 -1.25 1.54 11.80
CA LEU A 266 -0.21 0.81 12.50
C LEU A 266 1.11 1.59 12.48
N GLU A 267 1.87 1.46 13.56
CA GLU A 267 3.26 1.85 13.64
C GLU A 267 4.09 0.61 13.97
N PHE A 268 5.09 0.32 13.12
CA PHE A 268 6.05 -0.76 13.33
C PHE A 268 7.36 -0.16 13.83
N ASN A 269 7.88 -0.72 14.90
CA ASN A 269 9.18 -0.39 15.44
C ASN A 269 10.11 -1.60 15.33
N TYR A 270 11.37 -1.37 14.94
CA TYR A 270 12.42 -2.38 14.99
C TYR A 270 13.74 -1.74 15.38
N GLY A 271 14.13 -1.86 16.64
CA GLY A 271 15.23 -1.08 17.21
C GLY A 271 15.02 0.42 16.98
N PRO A 272 15.95 1.13 16.32
CA PRO A 272 15.77 2.54 16.00
C PRO A 272 14.85 2.80 14.81
N PHE A 273 14.58 1.80 13.95
CA PHE A 273 13.75 1.95 12.77
C PHE A 273 12.27 2.09 13.10
N ARG A 274 11.57 2.92 12.30
CA ARG A 274 10.10 3.06 12.41
C ARG A 274 9.45 3.17 11.04
N PHE A 275 8.35 2.40 10.86
CA PHE A 275 7.47 2.45 9.70
C PHE A 275 6.04 2.81 10.12
N PHE A 276 5.41 3.73 9.37
CA PHE A 276 4.03 4.17 9.57
C PHE A 276 3.14 3.79 8.38
N THR A 277 1.91 3.30 8.67
CA THR A 277 0.83 3.10 7.69
C THR A 277 -0.53 3.30 8.35
N ALA A 278 -1.49 3.90 7.66
CA ALA A 278 -2.84 4.14 8.19
C ALA A 278 -3.93 4.02 7.11
N GLY A 279 -3.76 3.11 6.13
CA GLY A 279 -4.73 2.95 5.05
C GLY A 279 -5.05 4.29 4.39
N ASP A 280 -6.33 4.62 4.32
CA ASP A 280 -6.84 5.86 3.78
C ASP A 280 -7.35 6.84 4.85
N PHE A 281 -6.81 6.75 6.08
CA PHE A 281 -7.25 7.53 7.22
C PHE A 281 -7.20 9.04 6.94
N THR A 282 -8.26 9.56 6.33
CA THR A 282 -8.44 10.98 6.00
C THR A 282 -9.91 11.37 6.05
N ALA A 283 -10.23 12.50 6.62
CA ALA A 283 -11.51 13.16 6.52
C ALA A 283 -11.44 14.59 7.05
N ASP A 284 -12.21 15.50 6.44
CA ASP A 284 -12.51 16.83 6.96
C ASP A 284 -13.92 16.81 7.58
N LEU A 285 -13.97 16.73 8.90
CA LEU A 285 -15.22 16.67 9.65
C LEU A 285 -15.81 18.06 9.82
N LYS A 286 -17.11 18.20 9.53
CA LYS A 286 -17.93 19.36 9.92
C LYS A 286 -18.91 18.89 10.99
N TYR A 287 -18.69 19.30 12.22
CA TYR A 287 -19.52 18.92 13.35
C TYR A 287 -20.88 19.64 13.38
N PRO A 288 -21.90 19.13 14.11
CA PRO A 288 -23.18 19.77 14.29
C PRO A 288 -23.09 21.19 14.87
N ASP A 289 -22.10 21.47 15.72
CA ASP A 289 -21.84 22.78 16.28
C ASP A 289 -21.19 23.78 15.29
N GLY A 290 -20.98 23.37 14.03
CA GLY A 290 -20.33 24.15 12.97
C GLY A 290 -18.80 24.16 13.01
N SER A 291 -18.17 23.60 14.04
CA SER A 291 -16.72 23.47 14.09
C SER A 291 -16.20 22.41 13.10
N ARG A 292 -14.92 22.48 12.75
CA ARG A 292 -14.27 21.58 11.79
C ARG A 292 -13.09 20.86 12.41
N CYS A 293 -12.79 19.68 11.90
CA CYS A 293 -11.63 18.89 12.28
C CYS A 293 -11.09 18.11 11.06
N ASN A 294 -9.82 18.30 10.73
CA ASN A 294 -9.12 17.41 9.86
C ASN A 294 -8.51 16.29 10.71
N ILE A 295 -8.92 15.03 10.47
CA ILE A 295 -8.54 13.90 11.33
C ILE A 295 -7.05 13.56 11.23
N GLU A 296 -6.41 13.79 10.09
CA GLU A 296 -4.98 13.58 9.92
C GLU A 296 -4.16 14.63 10.69
N GLU A 297 -4.65 15.89 10.80
CA GLU A 297 -4.01 16.89 11.67
C GLU A 297 -4.11 16.53 13.16
N GLU A 298 -5.16 15.83 13.56
CA GLU A 298 -5.27 15.27 14.91
C GLU A 298 -4.32 14.09 15.08
N LEU A 299 -4.25 13.18 14.09
CA LEU A 299 -3.31 12.05 14.08
C LEU A 299 -1.85 12.53 14.17
N ALA A 300 -1.53 13.69 13.60
CA ALA A 300 -0.19 14.30 13.71
C ALA A 300 0.28 14.53 15.16
N LYS A 301 -0.64 14.59 16.13
CA LYS A 301 -0.33 14.71 17.56
C LYS A 301 0.10 13.39 18.21
N SER A 302 -0.16 12.28 17.53
CA SER A 302 -0.01 10.90 18.04
C SER A 302 1.13 10.15 17.39
N VAL A 303 1.42 10.45 16.13
CA VAL A 303 2.49 9.79 15.38
C VAL A 303 3.87 10.25 15.85
N ARG A 304 4.85 9.40 15.66
CA ARG A 304 6.26 9.67 15.95
C ARG A 304 7.05 9.82 14.64
N PRO A 305 8.18 10.52 14.62
CA PRO A 305 9.06 10.55 13.46
C PRO A 305 9.38 9.14 12.97
N SER A 306 9.21 8.88 11.68
CA SER A 306 9.35 7.57 11.05
C SER A 306 10.37 7.61 9.92
N ASP A 307 11.14 6.53 9.72
CA ASP A 307 12.11 6.43 8.63
C ASP A 307 11.41 6.30 7.29
N VAL A 308 10.34 5.48 7.27
CA VAL A 308 9.50 5.24 6.11
C VAL A 308 8.04 5.40 6.50
N SER A 309 7.26 6.07 5.65
CA SER A 309 5.80 6.16 5.79
C SER A 309 5.09 5.80 4.50
N LYS A 310 4.01 5.03 4.63
CA LYS A 310 3.03 4.95 3.55
C LYS A 310 2.28 6.28 3.48
N ILE A 311 2.06 6.75 2.26
CA ILE A 311 1.22 7.92 1.99
C ILE A 311 -0.24 7.48 2.13
N ASN A 312 -1.02 8.16 2.99
CA ASN A 312 -2.44 7.85 3.16
C ASN A 312 -3.24 8.13 1.88
N HIS A 313 -4.32 7.35 1.68
CA HIS A 313 -5.31 7.58 0.63
C HIS A 313 -4.66 7.76 -0.75
N HIS A 314 -3.67 6.92 -1.07
CA HIS A 314 -2.96 6.91 -2.36
C HIS A 314 -2.41 8.27 -2.80
N GLY A 315 -2.17 9.20 -1.86
CA GLY A 315 -1.81 10.59 -2.18
C GLY A 315 -2.95 11.44 -2.73
N HIS A 316 -4.21 11.08 -2.45
CA HIS A 316 -5.39 11.82 -2.87
C HIS A 316 -6.04 12.55 -1.68
N ASN A 317 -6.05 13.91 -1.70
CA ASN A 317 -6.63 14.76 -0.65
C ASN A 317 -6.22 14.38 0.79
N SER A 318 -4.97 14.00 0.99
CA SER A 318 -4.43 13.50 2.24
C SER A 318 -3.11 14.17 2.61
N MET A 319 -2.47 13.72 3.68
CA MET A 319 -1.13 14.15 4.09
C MET A 319 -1.01 15.66 4.32
N PRO A 320 -1.81 16.26 5.23
CA PRO A 320 -1.69 17.68 5.57
C PRO A 320 -0.29 17.98 6.12
N ALA A 321 0.15 19.24 5.98
CA ALA A 321 1.51 19.67 6.37
C ALA A 321 1.87 19.31 7.82
N LYS A 322 0.89 19.33 8.74
CA LYS A 322 1.10 18.94 10.14
C LYS A 322 1.48 17.45 10.28
N LEU A 323 0.79 16.56 9.55
CA LEU A 323 1.11 15.13 9.58
C LEU A 323 2.48 14.87 8.94
N VAL A 324 2.76 15.48 7.80
CA VAL A 324 4.07 15.38 7.13
C VAL A 324 5.19 15.84 8.06
N SER A 325 5.02 16.98 8.74
CA SER A 325 6.01 17.52 9.68
C SER A 325 6.19 16.65 10.93
N ALA A 326 5.13 15.97 11.39
CA ALA A 326 5.20 15.07 12.54
C ALA A 326 5.91 13.76 12.20
N LEU A 327 5.59 13.15 11.05
CA LEU A 327 6.21 11.91 10.58
C LEU A 327 7.67 12.11 10.13
N ARG A 328 7.98 13.22 9.48
CA ARG A 328 9.34 13.61 9.05
C ARG A 328 10.09 12.52 8.28
N SER A 329 9.38 11.70 7.53
CA SER A 329 9.96 10.50 6.92
C SER A 329 10.95 10.85 5.81
N LYS A 330 12.04 10.07 5.77
CA LYS A 330 13.02 10.15 4.70
C LYS A 330 12.53 9.47 3.42
N VAL A 331 11.71 8.43 3.58
CA VAL A 331 11.10 7.71 2.45
C VAL A 331 9.57 7.71 2.59
N TRP A 332 8.90 8.00 1.49
CA TRP A 332 7.45 7.97 1.34
C TRP A 332 7.07 6.98 0.25
N VAL A 333 6.13 6.08 0.54
CA VAL A 333 5.68 5.08 -0.44
C VAL A 333 4.19 5.24 -0.67
N SER A 334 3.73 5.24 -1.92
CA SER A 334 2.31 5.24 -2.27
C SER A 334 1.89 4.04 -3.12
N CYS A 335 0.66 3.58 -2.89
CA CYS A 335 -0.01 2.53 -3.65
C CYS A 335 -0.91 3.18 -4.71
N VAL A 336 -0.37 3.46 -5.88
CA VAL A 336 -1.07 4.17 -6.96
C VAL A 336 -1.87 3.20 -7.82
N TRP A 337 -3.16 3.48 -8.06
CA TRP A 337 -4.01 2.73 -8.97
C TRP A 337 -4.85 3.63 -9.92
N SER A 338 -4.73 4.96 -9.82
CA SER A 338 -5.40 5.93 -10.67
C SER A 338 -4.42 6.98 -11.23
N GLN A 339 -4.72 7.53 -12.40
CA GLN A 339 -3.99 8.67 -12.98
C GLN A 339 -4.12 9.96 -12.13
N GLU A 340 -5.09 10.00 -11.22
CA GLU A 340 -5.34 11.14 -10.32
C GLU A 340 -4.54 11.05 -9.01
N HIS A 341 -3.96 9.90 -8.72
CA HIS A 341 -3.20 9.66 -7.49
C HIS A 341 -1.86 10.37 -7.49
N ASP A 342 -1.33 10.51 -6.28
CA ASP A 342 -0.18 11.35 -5.98
C ASP A 342 -0.41 12.79 -6.43
N MET A 343 -1.50 13.40 -5.93
CA MET A 343 -1.84 14.80 -6.27
C MET A 343 -0.67 15.74 -6.01
N SER A 344 -0.49 16.72 -6.91
CA SER A 344 0.63 17.66 -6.86
C SER A 344 0.77 18.39 -5.53
N GLU A 345 -0.37 18.71 -4.90
CA GLU A 345 -0.41 19.37 -3.58
C GLU A 345 0.14 18.45 -2.48
N VAL A 346 -0.16 17.15 -2.53
CA VAL A 346 0.38 16.15 -1.61
C VAL A 346 1.89 16.04 -1.82
N MET A 347 2.32 15.82 -3.06
CA MET A 347 3.75 15.71 -3.40
C MET A 347 4.55 16.95 -3.01
N SER A 348 3.97 18.14 -3.20
CA SER A 348 4.59 19.40 -2.79
C SER A 348 4.78 19.48 -1.28
N ARG A 349 3.81 19.00 -0.48
CA ARG A 349 3.93 18.96 0.99
C ARG A 349 4.98 17.96 1.46
N LEU A 350 5.04 16.78 0.84
CA LEU A 350 6.05 15.77 1.17
C LEU A 350 7.46 16.27 0.88
N ALA A 351 7.65 17.00 -0.21
CA ALA A 351 8.93 17.54 -0.63
C ALA A 351 9.33 18.85 0.04
N ASP A 352 8.47 19.46 0.83
CA ASP A 352 8.71 20.75 1.47
C ASP A 352 9.82 20.67 2.52
N ARG A 353 10.98 21.28 2.23
CA ARG A 353 12.15 21.34 3.14
C ARG A 353 11.96 22.27 4.32
N THR A 354 10.91 23.11 4.30
CA THR A 354 10.56 23.96 5.45
C THR A 354 9.81 23.16 6.52
N ALA A 355 9.09 22.12 6.14
CA ALA A 355 8.41 21.21 7.07
C ALA A 355 9.41 20.46 7.97
N TYR A 356 10.50 19.97 7.39
CA TYR A 356 11.65 19.38 8.06
C TYR A 356 12.85 19.33 7.08
N PRO A 357 14.10 19.41 7.55
CA PRO A 357 15.29 19.43 6.67
C PRO A 357 15.62 18.05 6.10
N GLY A 358 16.51 18.03 5.10
CA GLY A 358 17.12 16.82 4.54
C GLY A 358 16.47 16.35 3.23
N ASP A 359 17.11 15.34 2.65
CA ASP A 359 16.65 14.73 1.40
C ASP A 359 15.51 13.74 1.65
N ARG A 360 14.69 13.55 0.63
CA ARG A 360 13.56 12.62 0.61
C ARG A 360 13.64 11.75 -0.61
N LEU A 361 13.07 10.55 -0.49
CA LEU A 361 12.77 9.67 -1.61
C LEU A 361 11.26 9.37 -1.60
N ILE A 362 10.57 9.68 -2.70
CA ILE A 362 9.15 9.39 -2.88
C ILE A 362 9.03 8.23 -3.86
N CYS A 363 8.37 7.15 -3.41
CA CYS A 363 8.36 5.85 -4.08
C CYS A 363 6.93 5.42 -4.42
N PRO A 364 6.26 6.01 -5.42
CA PRO A 364 5.00 5.46 -5.91
C PRO A 364 5.24 4.11 -6.60
N GLY A 365 4.28 3.18 -6.47
CA GLY A 365 4.31 1.92 -7.22
C GLY A 365 4.42 2.15 -8.73
N ILE A 366 3.80 3.23 -9.22
CA ILE A 366 4.02 3.86 -10.51
C ILE A 366 3.80 5.36 -10.39
N PHE A 367 4.58 6.17 -11.10
CA PHE A 367 4.25 7.58 -11.29
C PHE A 367 3.43 7.72 -12.57
N PRO A 368 2.12 8.07 -12.48
CA PRO A 368 1.21 8.00 -13.64
C PRO A 368 1.63 8.90 -14.79
N VAL A 369 1.47 8.42 -16.04
CA VAL A 369 1.90 9.16 -17.24
C VAL A 369 1.22 10.53 -17.35
N GLY A 370 -0.06 10.62 -16.98
CA GLY A 370 -0.77 11.89 -16.93
C GLY A 370 -0.15 12.89 -15.97
N ARG A 371 0.33 12.41 -14.82
CA ARG A 371 1.04 13.22 -13.81
C ARG A 371 2.42 13.62 -14.30
N GLN A 372 3.14 12.74 -15.01
CA GLN A 372 4.44 13.07 -15.58
C GLN A 372 4.37 14.31 -16.49
N VAL A 373 3.28 14.42 -17.26
CA VAL A 373 3.05 15.56 -18.14
C VAL A 373 2.57 16.78 -17.35
N ALA A 374 1.60 16.61 -16.45
CA ALA A 374 0.99 17.71 -15.70
C ALA A 374 1.97 18.38 -14.73
N ASP A 375 2.91 17.61 -14.18
CA ASP A 375 3.85 18.04 -13.14
C ASP A 375 5.28 18.24 -13.65
N GLU A 376 5.47 18.23 -14.97
CA GLU A 376 6.77 18.52 -15.57
C GLU A 376 7.34 19.86 -15.04
N GLY A 377 8.60 19.81 -14.56
CA GLY A 377 9.29 20.97 -14.00
C GLY A 377 8.92 21.36 -12.57
N LYS A 378 8.01 20.66 -11.91
CA LYS A 378 7.75 20.82 -10.47
C LYS A 378 8.99 20.41 -9.67
N SER A 379 9.33 21.19 -8.64
CA SER A 379 10.57 20.97 -7.86
C SER A 379 10.61 19.64 -7.14
N TRP A 380 9.46 19.08 -6.76
CA TRP A 380 9.35 17.80 -6.05
C TRP A 380 9.59 16.57 -6.94
N VAL A 381 9.51 16.70 -8.28
CA VAL A 381 9.77 15.59 -9.21
C VAL A 381 11.19 15.01 -9.03
N ARG A 382 12.15 15.82 -8.59
CA ARG A 382 13.52 15.37 -8.29
C ARG A 382 13.59 14.38 -7.11
N ASP A 383 12.57 14.33 -6.27
CA ASP A 383 12.51 13.47 -5.09
C ASP A 383 11.85 12.11 -5.39
N LEU A 384 11.30 11.94 -6.61
CA LEU A 384 10.74 10.66 -7.06
C LEU A 384 11.86 9.63 -7.28
N ALA A 385 11.58 8.40 -6.87
CA ALA A 385 12.43 7.28 -7.23
C ALA A 385 12.45 7.09 -8.76
N PRO A 386 13.62 7.03 -9.41
CA PRO A 386 13.69 6.90 -10.89
C PRO A 386 12.92 5.70 -11.42
N ALA A 387 12.91 4.57 -10.70
CA ALA A 387 12.19 3.37 -11.11
C ALA A 387 10.66 3.53 -11.11
N SER A 388 10.10 4.53 -10.42
CA SER A 388 8.66 4.77 -10.39
C SER A 388 8.08 5.18 -11.75
N PHE A 389 8.91 5.74 -12.65
CA PHE A 389 8.46 6.11 -14.00
C PHE A 389 8.13 4.90 -14.88
N GLU A 390 8.69 3.74 -14.58
CA GLU A 390 8.40 2.46 -15.24
C GLU A 390 7.41 1.59 -14.45
N GLY A 391 7.24 1.91 -13.16
CA GLY A 391 6.44 1.15 -12.22
C GLY A 391 7.10 -0.14 -11.73
N GLY A 392 6.63 -0.66 -10.60
CA GLY A 392 7.11 -1.89 -10.00
C GLY A 392 6.56 -2.14 -8.61
N HIS A 393 6.83 -3.33 -8.08
CA HIS A 393 6.63 -3.57 -6.66
C HIS A 393 7.72 -2.85 -5.87
N VAL A 394 7.35 -2.23 -4.75
CA VAL A 394 8.32 -1.57 -3.86
C VAL A 394 8.54 -2.46 -2.63
N VAL A 395 9.78 -2.77 -2.31
CA VAL A 395 10.14 -3.58 -1.14
C VAL A 395 10.98 -2.73 -0.20
N LEU A 396 10.45 -2.50 0.99
CA LEU A 396 11.20 -2.02 2.14
C LEU A 396 11.85 -3.23 2.81
N ASN A 397 13.18 -3.23 2.95
CA ASN A 397 13.92 -4.22 3.71
C ASN A 397 14.68 -3.52 4.83
N VAL A 398 14.42 -3.92 6.07
CA VAL A 398 15.12 -3.44 7.27
C VAL A 398 16.03 -4.55 7.76
N GLU A 399 17.31 -4.25 7.92
CA GLU A 399 18.30 -5.21 8.40
C GLU A 399 18.11 -5.51 9.90
N GLU A 400 18.66 -6.65 10.33
CA GLU A 400 18.59 -7.08 11.72
C GLU A 400 19.02 -5.97 12.68
N GLY A 401 18.18 -5.72 13.70
CA GLY A 401 18.39 -4.65 14.69
C GLY A 401 17.98 -3.25 14.22
N GLY A 402 17.52 -3.07 12.98
CA GLY A 402 16.86 -1.85 12.52
C GLY A 402 17.75 -0.63 12.27
N SER A 403 19.09 -0.78 12.26
CA SER A 403 20.00 0.36 12.03
C SER A 403 20.15 0.78 10.58
N GLU A 404 19.87 -0.14 9.64
CA GLU A 404 19.98 0.06 8.20
C GLU A 404 18.75 -0.49 7.48
N TYR A 405 18.36 0.17 6.40
CA TYR A 405 17.25 -0.29 5.56
C TYR A 405 17.48 0.08 4.10
N SER A 406 16.74 -0.59 3.21
CA SER A 406 16.77 -0.32 1.78
C SER A 406 15.38 -0.31 1.17
N ILE A 407 15.25 0.42 0.07
CA ILE A 407 14.09 0.41 -0.81
C ILE A 407 14.51 -0.22 -2.14
N THR A 408 13.84 -1.30 -2.51
CA THR A 408 14.11 -2.03 -3.75
C THR A 408 12.87 -1.97 -4.65
N TYR A 409 13.03 -1.54 -5.89
CA TYR A 409 12.02 -1.73 -6.92
C TYR A 409 12.23 -3.06 -7.62
N LEU A 410 11.16 -3.87 -7.66
CA LEU A 410 11.12 -5.12 -8.40
C LEU A 410 10.28 -4.97 -9.67
N ASP A 411 10.71 -5.61 -10.75
CA ASP A 411 9.96 -5.65 -11.99
C ASP A 411 8.58 -6.26 -11.80
N ALA A 412 7.53 -5.50 -12.08
CA ALA A 412 6.15 -5.95 -12.03
C ALA A 412 5.58 -6.37 -13.40
N ASN A 413 6.33 -6.18 -14.51
CA ASN A 413 5.90 -6.64 -15.84
C ASN A 413 5.99 -8.15 -16.00
N SER A 414 6.62 -8.83 -15.06
CA SER A 414 6.77 -10.28 -15.04
C SER A 414 6.89 -10.80 -13.62
N GLU A 415 6.78 -12.10 -13.46
CA GLU A 415 6.97 -12.77 -12.17
C GLU A 415 8.45 -13.09 -11.85
N SER A 416 9.38 -12.49 -12.58
CA SER A 416 10.82 -12.83 -12.52
C SER A 416 11.55 -12.34 -11.27
N MET A 417 10.97 -11.37 -10.53
CA MET A 417 11.57 -10.75 -9.34
C MET A 417 12.92 -10.08 -9.63
N TYR A 418 13.10 -9.53 -10.82
CA TYR A 418 14.31 -8.76 -11.16
C TYR A 418 14.31 -7.41 -10.45
N ILE A 419 15.48 -7.06 -9.90
CA ILE A 419 15.74 -5.77 -9.29
C ILE A 419 15.91 -4.73 -10.39
N ARG A 420 15.17 -3.62 -10.30
CA ARG A 420 15.32 -2.44 -11.16
C ARG A 420 16.17 -1.35 -10.50
N ASN A 421 15.98 -1.15 -9.21
CA ASN A 421 16.69 -0.13 -8.43
C ASN A 421 16.81 -0.56 -6.98
N VAL A 422 17.86 -0.12 -6.30
CA VAL A 422 18.04 -0.23 -4.84
C VAL A 422 18.55 1.10 -4.33
N SER A 423 17.94 1.58 -3.24
CA SER A 423 18.39 2.75 -2.48
C SER A 423 18.59 2.32 -1.03
N GLU A 424 19.77 2.59 -0.48
CA GLU A 424 20.18 2.17 0.87
C GLU A 424 20.20 3.37 1.82
N PHE A 425 19.82 3.14 3.06
CA PHE A 425 19.67 4.18 4.09
C PHE A 425 20.16 3.68 5.44
N LYS A 426 20.53 4.63 6.29
CA LYS A 426 20.64 4.42 7.74
C LYS A 426 19.44 5.08 8.42
N THR A 427 18.96 4.46 9.48
CA THR A 427 17.97 5.08 10.34
C THR A 427 18.53 6.36 10.92
N PHE A 428 17.70 7.37 11.05
CA PHE A 428 18.13 8.65 11.60
C PHE A 428 17.83 8.73 13.12
N ASP A 429 18.60 9.52 13.82
CA ASP A 429 18.36 9.84 15.24
C ASP A 429 17.03 10.61 15.36
N LYS A 430 16.13 10.15 16.23
CA LYS A 430 14.75 10.64 16.41
C LYS A 430 14.57 11.42 17.69
#